data_94d36d5c55d64b82575d10353a1ac01f
#
_entry.id   94d36d5c55d64b82575d10353a1ac01f
#
_cell.length_a   1.000
_cell.length_b   1.000
_cell.length_c   1.000
_cell.angle_alpha   90.00
_cell.angle_beta   90.00
_cell.angle_gamma   90.00
#
_symmetry.space_group_name_H-M   'P 1'
#
loop_
_entity.id
_entity.type
_entity.pdbx_description
1 polymer ?
#
loop_
_entity_poly.entity_id
_entity_poly.type
_entity_poly.pdbx_seq_one_letter_code
_entity_poly.pdbx_strand_id
1 'polypeptide(L)'
;MAMYVSLIEFTDPGIHNIKETVRRHEASMAEAEKMGMKIVEAFWTMGAYDVVVVLDAPDDETMSAFALKVSAMGSVKTHTMRAFPRKEMEKILAKIK
;
A
#
# COMPACT_ATOMS: atom_id res chain seq x y z
N MET A 1 -13.16 0.49 8.45
CA MET A 1 -12.07 0.32 7.46
C MET A 1 -10.88 -0.36 8.12
N ALA A 2 -10.20 -1.19 7.40
CA ALA A 2 -9.00 -1.86 7.89
C ALA A 2 -7.75 -1.14 7.39
N MET A 3 -6.70 -1.14 8.22
CA MET A 3 -5.43 -0.50 7.87
C MET A 3 -4.45 -1.52 7.29
N TYR A 4 -3.66 -1.06 6.33
CA TYR A 4 -2.62 -1.86 5.67
C TYR A 4 -1.36 -1.02 5.51
N VAL A 5 -0.21 -1.69 5.55
CA VAL A 5 1.08 -1.08 5.23
C VAL A 5 1.65 -1.84 4.04
N SER A 6 2.01 -1.13 2.99
CA SER A 6 2.61 -1.72 1.80
C SER A 6 4.06 -1.25 1.69
N LEU A 7 4.96 -2.21 1.64
CA LEU A 7 6.38 -1.98 1.38
C LEU A 7 6.61 -2.24 -0.10
N ILE A 8 7.07 -1.24 -0.81
CA ILE A 8 7.09 -1.26 -2.28
C ILE A 8 8.52 -1.19 -2.80
N GLU A 9 8.82 -2.04 -3.77
CA GLU A 9 10.08 -2.01 -4.52
C GLU A 9 9.77 -1.64 -5.95
N PHE A 10 10.64 -0.82 -6.54
CA PHE A 10 10.55 -0.56 -7.98
C PHE A 10 11.07 -1.77 -8.74
N THR A 11 10.41 -2.08 -9.84
CA THR A 11 10.91 -3.05 -10.82
C THR A 11 11.94 -2.36 -11.72
N ASP A 12 12.59 -3.13 -12.62
CA ASP A 12 13.50 -2.53 -13.59
C ASP A 12 12.82 -1.45 -14.43
N PRO A 13 11.61 -1.67 -15.00
CA PRO A 13 10.89 -0.59 -15.68
C PRO A 13 10.57 0.59 -14.75
N GLY A 14 10.23 0.33 -13.50
CA GLY A 14 9.93 1.39 -12.52
C GLY A 14 11.13 2.28 -12.26
N ILE A 15 12.31 1.69 -12.11
CA ILE A 15 13.56 2.42 -11.94
C ILE A 15 13.95 3.17 -13.22
N HIS A 16 13.80 2.53 -14.36
CA HIS A 16 14.12 3.16 -15.64
C HIS A 16 13.29 4.44 -15.85
N ASN A 17 12.04 4.43 -15.40
CA ASN A 17 11.11 5.56 -15.51
C ASN A 17 10.90 6.26 -14.15
N ILE A 18 11.95 6.35 -13.34
CA ILE A 18 11.84 6.86 -11.96
C ILE A 18 11.27 8.28 -11.88
N LYS A 19 11.53 9.11 -12.87
CA LYS A 19 11.03 10.49 -12.86
C LYS A 19 9.50 10.58 -12.87
N GLU A 20 8.82 9.51 -13.26
CA GLU A 20 7.35 9.43 -13.28
C GLU A 20 6.75 8.92 -11.96
N THR A 21 7.58 8.66 -10.94
CA THR A 21 7.10 8.00 -9.70
C THR A 21 6.00 8.79 -8.98
N VAL A 22 6.10 10.12 -8.91
CA VAL A 22 5.08 10.95 -8.27
C VAL A 22 3.77 10.90 -9.06
N ARG A 23 3.87 10.94 -10.38
CA ARG A 23 2.69 10.83 -11.26
C ARG A 23 2.01 9.47 -11.11
N ARG A 24 2.81 8.40 -11.03
CA ARG A 24 2.27 7.06 -10.80
C ARG A 24 1.57 6.98 -9.45
N HIS A 25 2.13 7.62 -8.44
CA HIS A 25 1.52 7.69 -7.11
C HIS A 25 0.16 8.40 -7.16
N GLU A 26 0.08 9.54 -7.85
CA GLU A 26 -1.18 10.28 -8.01
C GLU A 26 -2.24 9.42 -8.70
N ALA A 27 -1.84 8.68 -9.74
CA ALA A 27 -2.75 7.76 -10.43
C ALA A 27 -3.23 6.64 -9.50
N SER A 28 -2.35 6.12 -8.66
CA SER A 28 -2.70 5.09 -7.67
C SER A 28 -3.66 5.63 -6.62
N MET A 29 -3.49 6.87 -6.18
CA MET A 29 -4.43 7.52 -5.24
C MET A 29 -5.82 7.62 -5.84
N ALA A 30 -5.92 8.04 -7.10
CA ALA A 30 -7.20 8.15 -7.80
C ALA A 30 -7.86 6.77 -7.94
N GLU A 31 -7.09 5.75 -8.25
CA GLU A 31 -7.60 4.38 -8.36
C GLU A 31 -8.09 3.85 -7.01
N ALA A 32 -7.34 4.12 -5.95
CA ALA A 32 -7.73 3.74 -4.59
C ALA A 32 -9.09 4.34 -4.22
N GLU A 33 -9.29 5.62 -4.51
CA GLU A 33 -10.57 6.29 -4.26
C GLU A 33 -11.73 5.62 -4.97
N LYS A 34 -11.54 5.24 -6.23
CA LYS A 34 -12.58 4.55 -7.02
C LYS A 34 -12.95 3.20 -6.40
N MET A 35 -12.04 2.58 -5.70
CA MET A 35 -12.25 1.29 -5.05
C MET A 35 -12.73 1.42 -3.59
N GLY A 36 -13.06 2.63 -3.15
CA GLY A 36 -13.49 2.88 -1.78
C GLY A 36 -12.37 2.82 -0.75
N MET A 37 -11.14 2.99 -1.19
CA MET A 37 -9.94 2.97 -0.35
C MET A 37 -9.37 4.36 -0.18
N LYS A 38 -8.45 4.51 0.77
CA LYS A 38 -7.75 5.77 1.00
C LYS A 38 -6.27 5.50 1.25
N ILE A 39 -5.41 6.22 0.55
CA ILE A 39 -4.00 6.26 0.87
C ILE A 39 -3.82 7.34 1.94
N VAL A 40 -3.47 6.90 3.16
CA VAL A 40 -3.35 7.79 4.34
C VAL A 40 -2.02 8.52 4.32
N GLU A 41 -0.94 7.80 4.07
CA GLU A 41 0.42 8.32 4.03
C GLU A 41 1.23 7.57 3.00
N ALA A 42 2.19 8.26 2.38
CA ALA A 42 3.13 7.64 1.47
C ALA A 42 4.49 8.32 1.60
N PHE A 43 5.54 7.52 1.64
CA PHE A 43 6.91 8.00 1.76
C PHE A 43 7.79 7.28 0.74
N TRP A 44 8.66 8.03 0.07
CA TRP A 44 9.77 7.45 -0.69
C TRP A 44 10.92 7.25 0.29
N THR A 45 11.54 6.08 0.25
CA THR A 45 12.56 5.69 1.21
C THR A 45 13.84 5.26 0.51
N MET A 46 14.92 5.22 1.25
CA MET A 46 16.17 4.62 0.79
C MET A 46 16.36 3.30 1.55
N GLY A 47 17.11 2.38 0.97
CA GLY A 47 17.38 1.07 1.57
C GLY A 47 16.64 -0.05 0.89
N ALA A 48 16.20 -1.03 1.67
CA ALA A 48 15.60 -2.26 1.14
C ALA A 48 14.30 -2.05 0.37
N TYR A 49 13.53 -1.03 0.73
CA TYR A 49 12.27 -0.68 0.06
C TYR A 49 12.33 0.74 -0.44
N ASP A 50 11.61 1.00 -1.52
CA ASP A 50 11.66 2.29 -2.20
C ASP A 50 10.50 3.22 -1.83
N VAL A 51 9.35 2.64 -1.48
CA VAL A 51 8.18 3.41 -1.05
C VAL A 51 7.50 2.65 0.09
N VAL A 52 7.00 3.39 1.07
CA VAL A 52 6.18 2.84 2.15
C VAL A 52 4.86 3.57 2.13
N VAL A 53 3.76 2.83 2.07
CA VAL A 53 2.42 3.40 1.97
C VAL A 53 1.54 2.85 3.08
N VAL A 54 0.78 3.74 3.72
CA VAL A 54 -0.24 3.38 4.70
C VAL A 54 -1.60 3.59 4.04
N LEU A 55 -2.44 2.56 4.06
CA LEU A 55 -3.74 2.59 3.38
C LEU A 55 -4.86 2.12 4.29
N ASP A 56 -6.06 2.64 4.04
CA ASP A 56 -7.29 2.13 4.59
C ASP A 56 -8.09 1.48 3.47
N ALA A 57 -8.64 0.30 3.72
CA ALA A 57 -9.49 -0.40 2.76
C ALA A 57 -10.68 -1.04 3.48
N PRO A 58 -11.81 -1.24 2.76
CA PRO A 58 -12.98 -1.86 3.38
C PRO A 58 -12.75 -3.28 3.84
N ASP A 59 -11.95 -4.04 3.10
CA ASP A 59 -11.67 -5.45 3.40
C ASP A 59 -10.37 -5.92 2.71
N ASP A 60 -9.94 -7.12 3.06
CA ASP A 60 -8.72 -7.72 2.53
C ASP A 60 -8.82 -7.98 1.02
N GLU A 61 -9.99 -8.35 0.55
CA GLU A 61 -10.20 -8.64 -0.88
C GLU A 61 -10.00 -7.39 -1.72
N THR A 62 -10.54 -6.25 -1.28
CA THR A 62 -10.38 -4.97 -1.97
C THR A 62 -8.92 -4.54 -1.98
N MET A 63 -8.24 -4.65 -0.82
CA MET A 63 -6.82 -4.34 -0.72
C MET A 63 -5.99 -5.22 -1.66
N SER A 64 -6.28 -6.51 -1.69
CA SER A 64 -5.59 -7.47 -2.55
C SER A 64 -5.80 -7.15 -4.02
N ALA A 65 -7.03 -6.83 -4.42
CA ALA A 65 -7.34 -6.45 -5.78
C ALA A 65 -6.57 -5.20 -6.21
N PHE A 66 -6.51 -4.21 -5.32
CA PHE A 66 -5.75 -2.99 -5.58
C PHE A 66 -4.26 -3.27 -5.75
N ALA A 67 -3.67 -4.06 -4.84
CA ALA A 67 -2.26 -4.42 -4.90
C ALA A 67 -1.91 -5.17 -6.20
N LEU A 68 -2.76 -6.09 -6.61
CA LEU A 68 -2.59 -6.84 -7.85
C LEU A 68 -2.70 -5.91 -9.07
N LYS A 69 -3.67 -5.01 -9.06
CA LYS A 69 -3.86 -4.07 -10.16
C LYS A 69 -2.65 -3.14 -10.33
N VAL A 70 -2.14 -2.60 -9.23
CA VAL A 70 -0.97 -1.73 -9.24
C VAL A 70 0.27 -2.50 -9.72
N SER A 71 0.47 -3.71 -9.20
CA SER A 71 1.61 -4.56 -9.60
C SER A 71 1.54 -4.98 -11.07
N ALA A 72 0.33 -5.21 -11.58
CA ALA A 72 0.13 -5.59 -13.00
C ALA A 72 0.56 -4.50 -13.97
N MET A 73 0.64 -3.25 -13.53
CA MET A 73 1.14 -2.14 -14.35
C MET A 73 2.66 -2.22 -14.58
N GLY A 74 3.37 -3.03 -13.80
CA GLY A 74 4.75 -3.39 -14.06
C GLY A 74 5.82 -2.50 -13.45
N SER A 75 5.47 -1.38 -12.83
CA SER A 75 6.46 -0.43 -12.29
C SER A 75 6.89 -0.74 -10.86
N VAL A 76 6.08 -1.49 -10.12
CA VAL A 76 6.33 -1.78 -8.71
C VAL A 76 6.01 -3.22 -8.35
N LYS A 77 6.65 -3.68 -7.29
CA LYS A 77 6.36 -4.94 -6.62
C LYS A 77 5.99 -4.59 -5.18
N THR A 78 4.85 -5.11 -4.71
CA THR A 78 4.32 -4.75 -3.40
C THR A 78 4.41 -5.88 -2.39
N HIS A 79 4.66 -5.51 -1.14
CA HIS A 79 4.63 -6.40 0.01
C HIS A 79 3.66 -5.78 1.00
N THR A 80 2.40 -6.21 0.95
CA THR A 80 1.33 -5.58 1.72
C THR A 80 0.99 -6.41 2.94
N MET A 81 0.87 -5.74 4.08
CA MET A 81 0.59 -6.37 5.37
C MET A 81 -0.64 -5.73 5.99
N ARG A 82 -1.46 -6.57 6.63
CA ARG A 82 -2.52 -6.07 7.49
C ARG A 82 -1.87 -5.40 8.71
N ALA A 83 -2.27 -4.18 9.01
CA ALA A 83 -1.73 -3.43 10.13
C ALA A 83 -2.80 -3.19 11.20
N PHE A 84 -2.38 -3.20 12.45
CA PHE A 84 -3.29 -3.03 13.58
C PHE A 84 -2.87 -1.81 14.39
N PRO A 85 -3.64 -0.70 14.31
CA PRO A 85 -3.40 0.44 15.18
C PRO A 85 -3.52 0.02 16.64
N ARG A 86 -3.03 0.86 17.53
CA ARG A 86 -2.99 0.58 18.97
C ARG A 86 -4.32 0.05 19.52
N LYS A 87 -5.43 0.68 19.19
CA LYS A 87 -6.75 0.26 19.69
C LYS A 87 -7.12 -1.15 19.24
N GLU A 88 -6.82 -1.47 17.99
CA GLU A 88 -7.06 -2.82 17.48
C GLU A 88 -6.14 -3.83 18.13
N MET A 89 -4.89 -3.46 18.38
CA MET A 89 -3.96 -4.33 19.08
C MET A 89 -4.41 -4.62 20.51
N GLU A 90 -4.97 -3.64 21.19
CA GLU A 90 -5.56 -3.84 22.52
C GLU A 90 -6.69 -4.89 22.49
N LYS A 91 -7.53 -4.85 21.46
CA LYS A 91 -8.59 -5.86 21.26
C LYS A 91 -8.03 -7.25 21.00
N ILE A 92 -6.95 -7.34 20.24
CA ILE A 92 -6.28 -8.61 19.94
C ILE A 92 -5.73 -9.19 21.24
N LEU A 93 -5.05 -8.37 22.04
CA LEU A 93 -4.48 -8.81 23.32
C LEU A 93 -5.55 -9.30 24.29
N ALA A 94 -6.73 -8.68 24.26
CA ALA A 94 -7.85 -9.09 25.11
C ALA A 94 -8.34 -10.52 24.81
N LYS A 95 -8.01 -11.06 23.63
CA LYS A 95 -8.35 -12.45 23.27
C LYS A 95 -7.37 -13.48 23.84
N ILE A 96 -6.27 -13.03 24.38
CA ILE A 96 -5.27 -13.91 25.03
C ILE A 96 -5.66 -14.03 26.50
N LYS A 97 -5.95 -15.26 26.90
CA LYS A 97 -6.38 -15.55 28.27
C LYS A 97 -5.28 -16.16 29.08
#